data_a2e58dffafa49dcd9952c03218c37f59
#
_entry.id   a2e58dffafa49dcd9952c03218c37f59
#
_cell.length_a   1.000
_cell.length_b   1.000
_cell.length_c   1.000
_cell.angle_alpha   90.00
_cell.angle_beta   90.00
_cell.angle_gamma   90.00
#
_symmetry.space_group_name_H-M   'P 1'
#
loop_
_entity.id
_entity.type
_entity.pdbx_description
1 polymer ?
#
loop_
_entity_poly.entity_id
_entity_poly.type
_entity_poly.pdbx_seq_one_letter_code
_entity_poly.pdbx_strand_id
1 'polypeptide(L)'
;MLNRRYARVMEEVCLQKQQRPDTKIIYCFSSTVMGFEKRSKIIFMKIRDICLRNPQFVFILSVGKYHNTSYLLPCPSNLYVFQQVPQLHLLSYCDLMITSGGMNSIAECIEKEVPMLVCPLSLKSDQLGNSARVVYHGLGLRARIKLDSSRTIEKRIVQLFENYATFKRNLSMMRTKILAESTAINTEVI
;
A
#
# COMPACT_ATOMS: atom_id res chain seq x y z
N MET A 1 -14.86 -13.86 -9.42
CA MET A 1 -15.07 -14.57 -8.14
C MET A 1 -13.94 -14.20 -7.19
N LEU A 2 -14.26 -13.73 -6.00
CA LEU A 2 -13.28 -13.54 -4.91
C LEU A 2 -12.67 -14.90 -4.55
N ASN A 3 -11.35 -14.96 -4.45
CA ASN A 3 -10.64 -16.17 -4.03
C ASN A 3 -11.11 -16.52 -2.59
N ARG A 4 -11.59 -17.75 -2.36
CA ARG A 4 -12.10 -18.22 -1.05
C ARG A 4 -11.10 -17.97 0.09
N ARG A 5 -9.79 -18.17 -0.16
CA ARG A 5 -8.74 -17.87 0.82
C ARG A 5 -8.66 -16.40 1.17
N TYR A 6 -8.81 -15.52 0.18
CA TYR A 6 -8.82 -14.07 0.40
C TYR A 6 -10.02 -13.65 1.27
N ALA A 7 -11.23 -14.12 0.95
CA ALA A 7 -12.43 -13.81 1.72
C ALA A 7 -12.28 -14.22 3.20
N ARG A 8 -11.83 -15.47 3.46
CA ARG A 8 -11.58 -15.96 4.82
C ARG A 8 -10.57 -15.13 5.59
N VAL A 9 -9.45 -14.75 4.95
CA VAL A 9 -8.43 -13.91 5.59
C VAL A 9 -8.97 -12.52 5.89
N MET A 10 -9.79 -11.94 5.00
CA MET A 10 -10.39 -10.63 5.26
C MET A 10 -11.38 -10.67 6.43
N GLU A 11 -12.20 -11.72 6.55
CA GLU A 11 -13.07 -11.93 7.71
C GLU A 11 -12.26 -12.01 9.01
N GLU A 12 -11.20 -12.81 9.03
CA GLU A 12 -10.30 -12.95 10.19
C GLU A 12 -9.65 -11.62 10.58
N VAL A 13 -9.10 -10.88 9.61
CA VAL A 13 -8.42 -9.60 9.83
C VAL A 13 -9.40 -8.52 10.29
N CYS A 14 -10.60 -8.47 9.73
CA CYS A 14 -11.64 -7.54 10.16
C CYS A 14 -12.11 -7.84 11.60
N LEU A 15 -12.29 -9.11 11.94
CA LEU A 15 -12.62 -9.54 13.29
C LEU A 15 -11.51 -9.19 14.29
N GLN A 16 -10.24 -9.43 13.90
CA GLN A 16 -9.09 -9.03 14.71
C GLN A 16 -9.06 -7.52 14.96
N LYS A 17 -9.36 -6.70 13.95
CA LYS A 17 -9.42 -5.24 14.09
C LYS A 17 -10.56 -4.78 14.98
N GLN A 18 -11.71 -5.48 14.98
CA GLN A 18 -12.82 -5.21 15.91
C GLN A 18 -12.44 -5.52 17.36
N GLN A 19 -11.73 -6.63 17.59
CA GLN A 19 -11.27 -7.03 18.92
C GLN A 19 -10.10 -6.18 19.43
N ARG A 20 -9.27 -5.67 18.53
CA ARG A 20 -8.09 -4.82 18.81
C ARG A 20 -8.11 -3.59 17.90
N PRO A 21 -8.76 -2.49 18.31
CA PRO A 21 -8.93 -1.28 17.48
C PRO A 21 -7.61 -0.58 17.06
N ASP A 22 -6.51 -0.85 17.76
CA ASP A 22 -5.17 -0.39 17.43
C ASP A 22 -4.53 -1.17 16.26
N THR A 23 -5.11 -2.31 15.86
CA THR A 23 -4.66 -3.09 14.70
C THR A 23 -4.69 -2.24 13.43
N LYS A 24 -3.56 -2.20 12.71
CA LYS A 24 -3.42 -1.48 11.43
C LYS A 24 -3.27 -2.47 10.29
N ILE A 25 -4.13 -2.34 9.28
CA ILE A 25 -4.10 -3.17 8.07
C ILE A 25 -3.27 -2.44 7.02
N ILE A 26 -2.16 -3.04 6.61
CA ILE A 26 -1.21 -2.48 5.66
C ILE A 26 -1.19 -3.37 4.41
N TYR A 27 -1.62 -2.80 3.29
CA TYR A 27 -1.53 -3.48 2.01
C TYR A 27 -0.19 -3.15 1.34
N CYS A 28 0.50 -4.16 0.84
CA CYS A 28 1.72 -4.00 0.07
C CYS A 28 1.57 -4.66 -1.30
N PHE A 29 1.72 -3.85 -2.33
CA PHE A 29 1.66 -4.27 -3.72
C PHE A 29 3.02 -4.11 -4.40
N SER A 30 3.44 -5.17 -5.08
CA SER A 30 4.56 -5.12 -6.01
C SER A 30 4.07 -4.83 -7.43
N SER A 31 4.94 -4.26 -8.26
CA SER A 31 4.66 -4.02 -9.66
C SER A 31 4.23 -5.31 -10.39
N THR A 32 3.21 -5.20 -11.23
CA THR A 32 2.83 -6.26 -12.19
C THR A 32 3.82 -6.38 -13.36
N VAL A 33 4.75 -5.42 -13.49
CA VAL A 33 5.72 -5.41 -14.58
C VAL A 33 6.82 -6.42 -14.31
N MET A 34 7.04 -7.32 -15.27
CA MET A 34 8.16 -8.27 -15.26
C MET A 34 9.51 -7.53 -15.17
N GLY A 35 10.48 -8.12 -14.46
CA GLY A 35 11.83 -7.56 -14.31
C GLY A 35 12.07 -6.81 -13.01
N PHE A 36 11.06 -6.63 -12.15
CA PHE A 36 11.23 -6.00 -10.84
C PHE A 36 11.31 -6.98 -9.66
N GLU A 37 11.34 -8.29 -9.93
CA GLU A 37 11.28 -9.35 -8.90
C GLU A 37 12.38 -9.19 -7.84
N LYS A 38 13.63 -8.89 -8.26
CA LYS A 38 14.75 -8.69 -7.33
C LYS A 38 14.52 -7.52 -6.36
N ARG A 39 13.94 -6.42 -6.87
CA ARG A 39 13.66 -5.22 -6.04
C ARG A 39 12.44 -5.43 -5.15
N SER A 40 11.41 -6.10 -5.67
CA SER A 40 10.25 -6.52 -4.90
C SER A 40 10.63 -7.45 -3.76
N LYS A 41 11.53 -8.42 -4.00
CA LYS A 41 12.08 -9.29 -2.96
C LYS A 41 12.69 -8.47 -1.80
N ILE A 42 13.47 -7.42 -2.11
CA ILE A 42 14.09 -6.59 -1.08
C ILE A 42 13.04 -5.93 -0.17
N ILE A 43 11.99 -5.33 -0.74
CA ILE A 43 10.96 -4.70 0.08
C ILE A 43 10.15 -5.73 0.87
N PHE A 44 9.83 -6.88 0.30
CA PHE A 44 9.07 -7.93 0.98
C PHE A 44 9.85 -8.53 2.16
N MET A 45 11.16 -8.73 2.03
CA MET A 45 12.00 -9.15 3.15
C MET A 45 12.01 -8.10 4.28
N LYS A 46 12.11 -6.81 3.94
CA LYS A 46 12.03 -5.73 4.93
C LYS A 46 10.67 -5.68 5.63
N ILE A 47 9.58 -5.92 4.89
CA ILE A 47 8.23 -6.02 5.47
C ILE A 47 8.14 -7.20 6.43
N ARG A 48 8.66 -8.39 6.05
CA ARG A 48 8.73 -9.54 6.96
C ARG A 48 9.44 -9.20 8.28
N ASP A 49 10.57 -8.50 8.20
CA ASP A 49 11.30 -8.06 9.40
C ASP A 49 10.47 -7.07 10.25
N ILE A 50 9.70 -6.18 9.61
CA ILE A 50 8.81 -5.24 10.30
C ILE A 50 7.66 -5.99 10.97
N CYS A 51 7.06 -6.99 10.31
CA CYS A 51 6.00 -7.82 10.87
C CYS A 51 6.42 -8.48 12.20
N LEU A 52 7.64 -9.02 12.24
CA LEU A 52 8.17 -9.70 13.43
C LEU A 52 8.29 -8.76 14.65
N ARG A 53 8.48 -7.46 14.42
CA ARG A 53 8.62 -6.46 15.49
C ARG A 53 7.32 -5.77 15.88
N ASN A 54 6.28 -5.88 15.04
CA ASN A 54 5.05 -5.09 15.17
C ASN A 54 3.82 -5.99 15.07
N PRO A 55 3.45 -6.72 16.12
CA PRO A 55 2.30 -7.63 16.10
C PRO A 55 0.95 -6.92 15.92
N GLN A 56 0.88 -5.60 16.14
CA GLN A 56 -0.29 -4.76 15.89
C GLN A 56 -0.47 -4.41 14.40
N PHE A 57 0.53 -4.63 13.55
CA PHE A 57 0.43 -4.43 12.11
C PHE A 57 0.08 -5.75 11.43
N VAL A 58 -0.97 -5.75 10.65
CA VAL A 58 -1.33 -6.86 9.75
C VAL A 58 -0.95 -6.47 8.34
N PHE A 59 -0.08 -7.27 7.73
CA PHE A 59 0.37 -7.03 6.36
C PHE A 59 -0.29 -8.00 5.37
N ILE A 60 -0.81 -7.46 4.28
CA ILE A 60 -1.34 -8.21 3.15
C ILE A 60 -0.47 -7.91 1.94
N LEU A 61 0.27 -8.91 1.45
CA LEU A 61 1.13 -8.78 0.29
C LEU A 61 0.46 -9.32 -0.97
N SER A 62 0.44 -8.56 -2.03
CA SER A 62 0.18 -9.03 -3.39
C SER A 62 1.49 -9.08 -4.17
N VAL A 63 2.02 -10.30 -4.36
CA VAL A 63 3.38 -10.49 -4.89
C VAL A 63 3.45 -10.66 -6.39
N GLY A 64 2.30 -10.80 -7.07
CA GLY A 64 2.23 -11.10 -8.49
C GLY A 64 2.21 -12.60 -8.79
N LYS A 65 1.69 -12.94 -9.97
CA LYS A 65 1.34 -14.33 -10.33
C LYS A 65 2.55 -15.27 -10.40
N TYR A 66 3.72 -14.76 -10.75
CA TYR A 66 4.91 -15.57 -11.03
C TYR A 66 6.02 -15.40 -9.98
N HIS A 67 5.76 -14.70 -8.89
CA HIS A 67 6.78 -14.42 -7.88
C HIS A 67 6.99 -15.61 -6.95
N ASN A 68 8.22 -16.10 -6.84
CA ASN A 68 8.57 -17.10 -5.83
C ASN A 68 8.67 -16.45 -4.45
N THR A 69 7.95 -16.99 -3.47
CA THR A 69 7.84 -16.46 -2.11
C THR A 69 8.52 -17.32 -1.04
N SER A 70 9.23 -18.38 -1.42
CA SER A 70 9.90 -19.31 -0.48
C SER A 70 10.84 -18.60 0.51
N TYR A 71 11.43 -17.48 0.11
CA TYR A 71 12.31 -16.68 0.97
C TYR A 71 11.58 -15.92 2.10
N LEU A 72 10.24 -15.90 2.09
CA LEU A 72 9.44 -15.33 3.18
C LEU A 72 9.16 -16.34 4.30
N LEU A 73 9.51 -17.58 4.11
CA LEU A 73 9.34 -18.65 5.11
C LEU A 73 10.42 -18.61 6.20
N PRO A 74 10.10 -18.92 7.47
CA PRO A 74 8.74 -19.03 7.99
C PRO A 74 8.02 -17.68 7.97
N CYS A 75 6.74 -17.69 7.57
CA CYS A 75 5.94 -16.50 7.46
C CYS A 75 5.41 -16.07 8.85
N PRO A 76 5.59 -14.80 9.28
CA PRO A 76 4.97 -14.31 10.50
C PRO A 76 3.44 -14.43 10.46
N SER A 77 2.80 -14.66 11.62
CA SER A 77 1.34 -14.86 11.71
C SER A 77 0.51 -13.64 11.28
N ASN A 78 1.10 -12.44 11.34
CA ASN A 78 0.51 -11.17 10.90
C ASN A 78 0.88 -10.79 9.46
N LEU A 79 1.40 -11.74 8.65
CA LEU A 79 1.78 -11.55 7.26
C LEU A 79 1.03 -12.51 6.34
N TYR A 80 0.11 -11.98 5.55
CA TYR A 80 -0.66 -12.75 4.57
C TYR A 80 -0.13 -12.49 3.16
N VAL A 81 0.24 -13.55 2.44
CA VAL A 81 0.83 -13.46 1.10
C VAL A 81 -0.14 -14.05 0.07
N PHE A 82 -0.47 -13.25 -0.95
CA PHE A 82 -1.31 -13.63 -2.08
C PHE A 82 -0.59 -13.37 -3.39
N GLN A 83 -0.89 -14.16 -4.40
CA GLN A 83 -0.44 -13.86 -5.76
C GLN A 83 -1.12 -12.60 -6.29
N GLN A 84 -2.43 -12.51 -6.13
CA GLN A 84 -3.25 -11.37 -6.53
C GLN A 84 -4.41 -11.19 -5.55
N VAL A 85 -4.80 -9.94 -5.34
CA VAL A 85 -5.97 -9.54 -4.54
C VAL A 85 -6.80 -8.52 -5.32
N PRO A 86 -8.10 -8.40 -5.07
CA PRO A 86 -8.93 -7.33 -5.62
C PRO A 86 -8.55 -6.01 -4.91
N GLN A 87 -7.61 -5.27 -5.48
CA GLN A 87 -6.95 -4.12 -4.84
C GLN A 87 -7.94 -3.07 -4.35
N LEU A 88 -8.88 -2.64 -5.20
CA LEU A 88 -9.86 -1.60 -4.87
C LEU A 88 -10.77 -2.02 -3.70
N HIS A 89 -11.16 -3.31 -3.66
CA HIS A 89 -11.91 -3.86 -2.53
C HIS A 89 -11.06 -3.88 -1.26
N LEU A 90 -9.82 -4.36 -1.34
CA LEU A 90 -8.91 -4.44 -0.19
C LEU A 90 -8.61 -3.05 0.40
N LEU A 91 -8.42 -2.03 -0.43
CA LEU A 91 -8.15 -0.66 0.01
C LEU A 91 -9.26 -0.08 0.89
N SER A 92 -10.52 -0.54 0.75
CA SER A 92 -11.62 -0.10 1.62
C SER A 92 -11.46 -0.54 3.10
N TYR A 93 -10.55 -1.48 3.38
CA TYR A 93 -10.27 -1.99 4.73
C TYR A 93 -8.89 -1.56 5.24
N CYS A 94 -8.03 -1.03 4.35
CA CYS A 94 -6.65 -0.71 4.69
C CYS A 94 -6.49 0.64 5.36
N ASP A 95 -5.54 0.71 6.28
CA ASP A 95 -5.10 1.95 6.92
C ASP A 95 -3.91 2.57 6.16
N LEU A 96 -3.16 1.79 5.39
CA LEU A 96 -1.98 2.22 4.65
C LEU A 96 -1.75 1.34 3.43
N MET A 97 -1.29 1.93 2.32
CA MET A 97 -0.75 1.18 1.19
C MET A 97 0.74 1.43 0.99
N ILE A 98 1.52 0.35 0.88
CA ILE A 98 2.91 0.41 0.39
C ILE A 98 2.88 0.06 -1.09
N THR A 99 3.27 1.01 -1.95
CA THR A 99 3.17 0.89 -3.41
C THR A 99 4.46 1.30 -4.10
N SER A 100 4.68 0.81 -5.31
CA SER A 100 5.78 1.28 -6.17
C SER A 100 5.54 2.68 -6.76
N GLY A 101 4.34 3.22 -6.66
CA GLY A 101 3.99 4.54 -7.20
C GLY A 101 3.50 4.51 -8.66
N GLY A 102 2.90 3.40 -9.09
CA GLY A 102 2.14 3.36 -10.33
C GLY A 102 0.89 4.23 -10.24
N MET A 103 0.54 4.93 -11.32
CA MET A 103 -0.54 5.92 -11.32
C MET A 103 -1.89 5.31 -10.91
N ASN A 104 -2.23 4.11 -11.38
CA ASN A 104 -3.48 3.45 -11.02
C ASN A 104 -3.58 3.20 -9.51
N SER A 105 -2.51 2.72 -8.88
CA SER A 105 -2.49 2.49 -7.43
C SER A 105 -2.62 3.80 -6.65
N ILE A 106 -2.03 4.89 -7.14
CA ILE A 106 -2.17 6.22 -6.52
C ILE A 106 -3.61 6.72 -6.65
N ALA A 107 -4.23 6.60 -7.84
CA ALA A 107 -5.62 7.00 -8.07
C ALA A 107 -6.58 6.22 -7.16
N GLU A 108 -6.42 4.91 -7.05
CA GLU A 108 -7.23 4.06 -6.17
C GLU A 108 -7.04 4.40 -4.68
N CYS A 109 -5.81 4.74 -4.26
CA CYS A 109 -5.54 5.21 -2.91
C CYS A 109 -6.22 6.55 -2.63
N ILE A 110 -6.23 7.48 -3.58
CA ILE A 110 -6.96 8.76 -3.47
C ILE A 110 -8.47 8.49 -3.39
N GLU A 111 -9.01 7.61 -4.25
CA GLU A 111 -10.43 7.24 -4.23
C GLU A 111 -10.86 6.68 -2.88
N LYS A 112 -10.06 5.80 -2.28
CA LYS A 112 -10.32 5.17 -0.98
C LYS A 112 -9.76 5.97 0.21
N GLU A 113 -9.13 7.10 -0.06
CA GLU A 113 -8.51 7.96 0.95
C GLU A 113 -7.51 7.19 1.84
N VAL A 114 -6.70 6.30 1.24
CA VAL A 114 -5.68 5.50 1.93
C VAL A 114 -4.32 6.16 1.81
N PRO A 115 -3.67 6.56 2.90
CA PRO A 115 -2.31 7.10 2.88
C PRO A 115 -1.31 6.11 2.26
N MET A 116 -0.26 6.65 1.65
CA MET A 116 0.69 5.85 0.90
C MET A 116 2.12 5.96 1.43
N LEU A 117 2.82 4.81 1.49
CA LEU A 117 4.28 4.79 1.50
C LEU A 117 4.77 4.37 0.11
N VAL A 118 5.28 5.32 -0.66
CA VAL A 118 5.71 5.05 -2.03
C VAL A 118 7.15 4.59 -2.04
N CYS A 119 7.39 3.41 -2.62
CA CYS A 119 8.70 2.74 -2.73
C CYS A 119 9.05 2.50 -4.21
N PRO A 120 9.54 3.51 -4.96
CA PRO A 120 9.83 3.35 -6.38
C PRO A 120 10.77 2.18 -6.66
N LEU A 121 10.36 1.29 -7.57
CA LEU A 121 11.16 0.16 -8.03
C LEU A 121 12.09 0.55 -9.17
N SER A 122 11.76 1.61 -9.91
CA SER A 122 12.53 2.11 -11.03
C SER A 122 12.82 3.60 -10.89
N LEU A 123 14.06 3.97 -11.17
CA LEU A 123 14.45 5.38 -11.28
C LEU A 123 14.29 5.93 -12.71
N LYS A 124 13.97 5.03 -13.68
CA LYS A 124 13.80 5.37 -15.10
C LYS A 124 12.35 5.42 -15.54
N SER A 125 11.40 5.12 -14.64
CA SER A 125 9.96 5.18 -14.89
C SER A 125 9.33 6.39 -14.21
N ASP A 126 8.05 6.61 -14.46
CA ASP A 126 7.19 7.63 -13.85
C ASP A 126 7.08 7.52 -12.33
N GLN A 127 7.40 6.35 -11.75
CA GLN A 127 7.27 6.07 -10.30
C GLN A 127 8.02 7.08 -9.43
N LEU A 128 9.20 7.55 -9.89
CA LEU A 128 9.97 8.55 -9.13
C LEU A 128 9.26 9.91 -9.11
N GLY A 129 8.78 10.38 -10.25
CA GLY A 129 8.00 11.60 -10.37
C GLY A 129 6.68 11.52 -9.60
N ASN A 130 5.98 10.40 -9.71
CA ASN A 130 4.74 10.14 -8.99
C ASN A 130 4.98 10.14 -7.46
N SER A 131 6.07 9.54 -6.99
CA SER A 131 6.42 9.57 -5.57
C SER A 131 6.69 10.98 -5.05
N ALA A 132 7.30 11.85 -5.86
CA ALA A 132 7.51 13.26 -5.52
C ALA A 132 6.17 14.01 -5.40
N ARG A 133 5.23 13.77 -6.32
CA ARG A 133 3.87 14.36 -6.27
C ARG A 133 3.10 13.91 -5.03
N VAL A 134 3.14 12.62 -4.69
CA VAL A 134 2.51 12.09 -3.47
C VAL A 134 3.01 12.82 -2.22
N VAL A 135 4.33 13.02 -2.11
CA VAL A 135 4.92 13.76 -0.98
C VAL A 135 4.55 15.24 -1.03
N TYR A 136 4.65 15.88 -2.18
CA TYR A 136 4.34 17.30 -2.37
C TYR A 136 2.90 17.65 -1.96
N HIS A 137 1.93 16.79 -2.33
CA HIS A 137 0.53 16.98 -1.97
C HIS A 137 0.17 16.44 -0.58
N GLY A 138 1.14 15.92 0.18
CA GLY A 138 0.90 15.38 1.52
C GLY A 138 -0.05 14.19 1.53
N LEU A 139 0.00 13.32 0.50
CA LEU A 139 -0.82 12.12 0.38
C LEU A 139 -0.13 10.88 0.97
N GLY A 140 1.14 11.03 1.35
CA GLY A 140 1.96 9.96 1.87
C GLY A 140 3.44 10.33 1.97
N LEU A 141 4.27 9.32 2.22
CA LEU A 141 5.72 9.44 2.32
C LEU A 141 6.41 8.61 1.24
N ARG A 142 7.71 8.85 1.05
CA ARG A 142 8.56 8.08 0.12
C ARG A 142 9.64 7.33 0.88
N ALA A 143 9.91 6.08 0.46
CA ALA A 143 11.05 5.29 0.91
C ALA A 143 11.94 4.87 -0.27
N ARG A 144 13.23 4.64 0.01
CA ARG A 144 14.24 4.22 -0.98
C ARG A 144 14.60 2.76 -0.72
N ILE A 145 14.09 1.86 -1.56
CA ILE A 145 14.19 0.41 -1.34
C ILE A 145 15.61 -0.08 -1.07
N LYS A 146 16.59 0.45 -1.79
CA LYS A 146 17.99 0.01 -1.67
C LYS A 146 18.72 0.64 -0.47
N LEU A 147 18.35 1.85 -0.08
CA LEU A 147 19.09 2.65 0.91
C LEU A 147 18.45 2.59 2.31
N ASP A 148 17.13 2.60 2.38
CA ASP A 148 16.42 2.62 3.64
C ASP A 148 16.40 1.21 4.26
N SER A 149 16.82 1.06 5.50
CA SER A 149 16.73 -0.20 6.26
C SER A 149 15.27 -0.57 6.59
N SER A 150 15.00 -1.79 7.06
CA SER A 150 13.68 -2.17 7.56
C SER A 150 13.23 -1.25 8.72
N ARG A 151 14.15 -0.85 9.60
CA ARG A 151 13.87 0.12 10.69
C ARG A 151 13.53 1.52 10.17
N THR A 152 14.18 1.97 9.09
CA THR A 152 13.87 3.28 8.48
C THR A 152 12.48 3.26 7.84
N ILE A 153 12.11 2.16 7.17
CA ILE A 153 10.79 1.98 6.59
C ILE A 153 9.72 1.91 7.68
N GLU A 154 9.99 1.18 8.75
CA GLU A 154 9.13 1.08 9.93
C GLU A 154 8.86 2.46 10.56
N LYS A 155 9.90 3.27 10.76
CA LYS A 155 9.74 4.66 11.26
C LYS A 155 8.83 5.49 10.35
N ARG A 156 8.90 5.33 9.02
CA ARG A 156 8.01 6.04 8.09
C ARG A 156 6.57 5.54 8.18
N ILE A 157 6.35 4.25 8.40
CA ILE A 157 5.03 3.68 8.65
C ILE A 157 4.44 4.27 9.93
N VAL A 158 5.21 4.30 11.02
CA VAL A 158 4.80 4.91 12.29
C VAL A 158 4.49 6.40 12.10
N GLN A 159 5.35 7.15 11.43
CA GLN A 159 5.14 8.58 11.12
C GLN A 159 3.83 8.82 10.34
N LEU A 160 3.47 7.92 9.40
CA LEU A 160 2.20 7.99 8.68
C LEU A 160 1.01 7.81 9.63
N PHE A 161 1.10 6.92 10.61
CA PHE A 161 0.04 6.72 11.59
C PHE A 161 -0.03 7.83 12.63
N GLU A 162 1.09 8.38 13.07
CA GLU A 162 1.14 9.54 13.98
C GLU A 162 0.48 10.79 13.36
N ASN A 163 0.61 10.96 12.04
CA ASN A 163 0.04 12.09 11.30
C ASN A 163 -1.19 11.69 10.45
N TYR A 164 -1.84 10.59 10.79
CA TYR A 164 -2.88 9.95 9.97
C TYR A 164 -4.01 10.90 9.57
N ALA A 165 -4.53 11.67 10.50
CA ALA A 165 -5.61 12.63 10.26
C ALA A 165 -5.23 13.69 9.19
N THR A 166 -3.97 14.15 9.18
CA THR A 166 -3.47 15.10 8.20
C THR A 166 -3.43 14.49 6.80
N PHE A 167 -2.89 13.27 6.66
CA PHE A 167 -2.87 12.56 5.38
C PHE A 167 -4.28 12.28 4.86
N LYS A 168 -5.19 11.84 5.73
CA LYS A 168 -6.60 11.59 5.38
C LYS A 168 -7.28 12.86 4.86
N ARG A 169 -7.12 13.98 5.55
CA ARG A 169 -7.66 15.27 5.11
C ARG A 169 -7.15 15.67 3.73
N ASN A 170 -5.84 15.55 3.48
CA ASN A 170 -5.24 15.89 2.19
C ASN A 170 -5.75 14.97 1.07
N LEU A 171 -5.92 13.68 1.35
CA LEU A 171 -6.50 12.71 0.40
C LEU A 171 -7.95 13.04 0.08
N SER A 172 -8.77 13.39 1.07
CA SER A 172 -10.16 13.79 0.89
C SER A 172 -10.27 15.06 0.04
N MET A 173 -9.44 16.08 0.31
CA MET A 173 -9.35 17.29 -0.50
C MET A 173 -8.95 16.99 -1.94
N MET A 174 -7.95 16.14 -2.16
CA MET A 174 -7.50 15.74 -3.50
C MET A 174 -8.60 14.99 -4.25
N ARG A 175 -9.26 14.03 -3.59
CA ARG A 175 -10.40 13.29 -4.15
C ARG A 175 -11.52 14.22 -4.59
N THR A 176 -11.91 15.17 -3.74
CA THR A 176 -12.96 16.17 -4.05
C THR A 176 -12.58 17.01 -5.27
N LYS A 177 -11.33 17.46 -5.34
CA LYS A 177 -10.82 18.24 -6.49
C LYS A 177 -10.91 17.44 -7.79
N ILE A 178 -10.45 16.19 -7.81
CA ILE A 178 -10.50 15.32 -9.00
C ILE A 178 -11.95 15.09 -9.45
N LEU A 179 -12.87 14.86 -8.52
CA LEU A 179 -14.29 14.67 -8.85
C LEU A 179 -14.91 15.92 -9.46
N ALA A 180 -14.61 17.10 -8.91
CA ALA A 180 -15.10 18.38 -9.43
C ALA A 180 -14.59 18.65 -10.86
N GLU A 181 -13.30 18.42 -11.13
CA GLU A 181 -12.71 18.58 -12.46
C GLU A 181 -13.31 17.60 -13.47
N SER A 182 -13.53 16.35 -13.07
CA SER A 182 -14.17 15.33 -13.93
C SER A 182 -15.60 15.67 -14.29
N THR A 183 -16.34 16.29 -13.38
CA THR A 183 -17.73 16.74 -13.63
C THR A 183 -17.75 17.93 -14.57
N ALA A 184 -16.85 18.90 -14.42
CA ALA A 184 -16.74 20.06 -15.29
C ALA A 184 -16.46 19.66 -16.74
N ILE A 185 -15.52 18.74 -16.97
CA ILE A 185 -15.18 18.24 -18.32
C ILE A 185 -16.41 17.58 -19.00
N ASN A 186 -17.20 16.80 -18.26
CA ASN A 186 -18.38 16.14 -18.81
C ASN A 186 -19.52 17.13 -19.14
N THR A 187 -19.54 18.31 -18.56
CA THR A 187 -20.56 19.32 -18.81
C THR A 187 -20.23 20.18 -20.05
N GLU A 188 -18.95 20.26 -20.45
CA GLU A 188 -18.51 21.02 -21.63
C GLU A 188 -18.61 20.21 -22.94
N VAL A 189 -18.90 18.90 -22.89
CA VAL A 189 -18.94 18.00 -24.05
C VAL A 189 -20.40 17.74 -24.53
N ILE A 190 -21.40 18.38 -23.93
CA ILE A 190 -22.82 18.34 -24.34
C ILE A 190 -23.19 19.67 -25.00
#